data_5df3cb81055125e30a2bd70be9a79e5f
#
_entry.id   5df3cb81055125e30a2bd70be9a79e5f
#
_cell.length_a   1.000
_cell.length_b   1.000
_cell.length_c   1.000
_cell.angle_alpha   90.00
_cell.angle_beta   90.00
_cell.angle_gamma   90.00
#
_symmetry.space_group_name_H-M   'P 1'
#
loop_
_entity.id
_entity.type
_entity.pdbx_description
1 polymer ?
#
loop_
_entity_poly.entity_id
_entity_poly.type
_entity_poly.pdbx_seq_one_letter_code
_entity_poly.pdbx_strand_id
1 'polypeptide(L)'
;AGGIRGDVLIDIGTGPTIYQLLSACESFPYIIASDFTDQNREELEKWLKNDPEAFDWSEIVKTVCEIEEKKDEWEEKQNKLRSRIQKVLKCDVTKTNPLDPTEVPLADCLITSLCLETACKDLEAYRCSIQNITRLLKPGGHLVLIGALGNTYYMVQQKAFFCLSLDEDVVRGAIIQAGYTIQSLDILPIPERMAHFHTADSLANFFLVAIKNADNALII
;
A
#
# COMPACT_ATOMS: atom_id res chain seq x y z
N ALA A 1 -3.26 -21.94 1.10
CA ALA A 1 -2.70 -20.95 0.21
C ALA A 1 -1.36 -20.46 0.77
N GLY A 2 -0.26 -20.63 0.00
CA GLY A 2 1.07 -20.14 0.41
C GLY A 2 1.07 -18.61 0.33
N GLY A 3 0.88 -17.95 1.47
CA GLY A 3 0.91 -16.51 1.55
C GLY A 3 2.31 -15.96 1.27
N ILE A 4 2.39 -14.70 0.84
CA ILE A 4 3.63 -13.96 0.67
C ILE A 4 4.30 -13.83 2.05
N ARG A 5 5.59 -14.13 2.15
CA ARG A 5 6.37 -14.11 3.39
C ARG A 5 7.76 -13.54 3.13
N GLY A 6 8.38 -13.03 4.17
CA GLY A 6 9.74 -12.53 4.12
C GLY A 6 10.16 -11.89 5.43
N ASP A 7 11.35 -11.31 5.45
CA ASP A 7 11.87 -10.62 6.62
C ASP A 7 11.43 -9.16 6.68
N VAL A 8 11.42 -8.47 5.54
CA VAL A 8 11.18 -7.03 5.44
C VAL A 8 10.01 -6.72 4.53
N LEU A 9 9.06 -5.94 5.03
CA LEU A 9 7.99 -5.33 4.27
C LEU A 9 8.09 -3.82 4.35
N ILE A 10 7.91 -3.13 3.21
CA ILE A 10 7.77 -1.67 3.17
C ILE A 10 6.37 -1.34 2.64
N ASP A 11 5.65 -0.52 3.38
CA ASP A 11 4.36 0.04 2.99
C ASP A 11 4.56 1.46 2.47
N ILE A 12 4.21 1.69 1.23
CA ILE A 12 4.40 2.95 0.49
C ILE A 12 3.09 3.72 0.47
N GLY A 13 3.08 4.89 1.10
CA GLY A 13 1.88 5.70 1.22
C GLY A 13 0.88 5.09 2.20
N THR A 14 1.36 4.68 3.36
CA THR A 14 0.55 4.06 4.42
C THR A 14 -0.69 4.88 4.79
N GLY A 15 -0.63 6.20 4.64
CA GLY A 15 -1.64 7.09 5.18
C GLY A 15 -1.64 7.05 6.71
N PRO A 16 -2.73 7.54 7.35
CA PRO A 16 -2.93 7.42 8.79
C PRO A 16 -3.54 6.05 9.16
N THR A 17 -3.42 5.02 8.29
CA THR A 17 -4.20 3.78 8.36
C THR A 17 -3.33 2.56 8.64
N ILE A 18 -3.94 1.51 9.21
CA ILE A 18 -3.23 0.28 9.57
C ILE A 18 -3.83 -0.98 8.92
N TYR A 19 -5.00 -0.86 8.29
CA TYR A 19 -5.79 -2.03 7.85
C TYR A 19 -5.05 -2.89 6.82
N GLN A 20 -4.27 -2.29 5.92
CA GLN A 20 -3.49 -2.98 4.90
C GLN A 20 -2.34 -3.82 5.49
N LEU A 21 -1.94 -3.54 6.73
CA LEU A 21 -0.85 -4.22 7.43
C LEU A 21 -1.32 -5.30 8.41
N LEU A 22 -2.62 -5.37 8.73
CA LEU A 22 -3.17 -6.28 9.75
C LEU A 22 -2.90 -7.75 9.44
N SER A 23 -3.10 -8.18 8.19
CA SER A 23 -2.76 -9.57 7.79
C SER A 23 -1.28 -9.73 7.48
N ALA A 24 -0.62 -8.69 6.98
CA ALA A 24 0.79 -8.73 6.64
C ALA A 24 1.71 -8.94 7.85
N CYS A 25 1.34 -8.44 9.04
CA CYS A 25 2.15 -8.59 10.24
C CYS A 25 2.31 -10.05 10.72
N GLU A 26 1.48 -10.97 10.20
CA GLU A 26 1.64 -12.40 10.44
C GLU A 26 2.86 -12.99 9.70
N SER A 27 3.22 -12.40 8.57
CA SER A 27 4.20 -12.94 7.62
C SER A 27 5.51 -12.15 7.57
N PHE A 28 5.52 -10.93 8.14
CA PHE A 28 6.68 -10.04 8.10
C PHE A 28 7.05 -9.55 9.50
N PRO A 29 8.21 -9.93 10.05
CA PRO A 29 8.67 -9.50 11.37
C PRO A 29 9.16 -8.05 11.39
N TYR A 30 9.55 -7.48 10.26
CA TYR A 30 10.08 -6.13 10.16
C TYR A 30 9.29 -5.34 9.12
N ILE A 31 8.48 -4.39 9.57
CA ILE A 31 7.65 -3.54 8.73
C ILE A 31 8.16 -2.10 8.81
N ILE A 32 8.32 -1.47 7.66
CA ILE A 32 8.55 -0.04 7.51
C ILE A 32 7.28 0.55 6.92
N ALA A 33 6.60 1.39 7.68
CA ALA A 33 5.50 2.21 7.20
C ALA A 33 6.05 3.54 6.66
N SER A 34 5.51 4.04 5.56
CA SER A 34 6.01 5.30 5.01
C SER A 34 4.92 6.12 4.34
N ASP A 35 4.96 7.45 4.54
CA ASP A 35 4.01 8.38 3.94
C ASP A 35 4.67 9.73 3.65
N PHE A 36 4.13 10.45 2.67
CA PHE A 36 4.65 11.77 2.28
C PHE A 36 4.34 12.84 3.32
N THR A 37 3.11 12.83 3.89
CA THR A 37 2.63 13.88 4.77
C THR A 37 3.05 13.66 6.22
N ASP A 38 3.45 14.73 6.89
CA ASP A 38 3.81 14.67 8.32
C ASP A 38 2.61 14.25 9.16
N GLN A 39 1.42 14.79 8.85
CA GLN A 39 0.18 14.52 9.58
C GLN A 39 -0.20 13.03 9.58
N ASN A 40 -0.05 12.35 8.44
CA ASN A 40 -0.34 10.92 8.36
C ASN A 40 0.64 10.10 9.22
N ARG A 41 1.93 10.46 9.16
CA ARG A 41 2.95 9.78 9.98
C ARG A 41 2.74 10.02 11.47
N GLU A 42 2.42 11.25 11.87
CA GLU A 42 2.13 11.62 13.26
C GLU A 42 0.93 10.83 13.80
N GLU A 43 -0.14 10.68 13.01
CA GLU A 43 -1.32 9.92 13.40
C GLU A 43 -1.01 8.43 13.57
N LEU A 44 -0.23 7.84 12.65
CA LEU A 44 0.25 6.47 12.78
C LEU A 44 1.15 6.29 14.03
N GLU A 45 2.04 7.25 14.30
CA GLU A 45 2.89 7.23 15.49
C GLU A 45 2.10 7.33 16.80
N LYS A 46 1.01 8.12 16.84
CA LYS A 46 0.09 8.15 17.99
C LYS A 46 -0.48 6.76 18.25
N TRP A 47 -0.99 6.11 17.19
CA TRP A 47 -1.53 4.76 17.32
C TRP A 47 -0.48 3.76 17.81
N LEU A 48 0.75 3.83 17.29
CA LEU A 48 1.86 2.97 17.73
C LEU A 48 2.21 3.16 19.21
N LYS A 49 2.07 4.36 19.75
CA LYS A 49 2.34 4.72 21.15
C LYS A 49 1.15 4.45 22.08
N ASN A 50 0.04 3.91 21.58
CA ASN A 50 -1.23 3.79 22.31
C ASN A 50 -1.72 5.15 22.86
N ASP A 51 -1.55 6.23 22.10
CA ASP A 51 -2.03 7.54 22.48
C ASP A 51 -3.57 7.53 22.56
N PRO A 52 -4.20 8.04 23.63
CA PRO A 52 -5.65 8.06 23.76
C PRO A 52 -6.36 8.91 22.71
N GLU A 53 -5.66 9.82 22.04
CA GLU A 53 -6.19 10.65 20.95
C GLU A 53 -6.03 9.98 19.56
N ALA A 54 -5.37 8.81 19.47
CA ALA A 54 -5.24 8.09 18.22
C ALA A 54 -6.59 7.54 17.76
N PHE A 55 -6.76 7.41 16.44
CA PHE A 55 -7.97 6.78 15.88
C PHE A 55 -8.12 5.34 16.40
N ASP A 56 -9.33 4.99 16.84
CA ASP A 56 -9.67 3.65 17.31
C ASP A 56 -9.93 2.71 16.13
N TRP A 57 -9.00 1.81 15.86
CA TRP A 57 -9.05 0.79 14.81
C TRP A 57 -9.72 -0.52 15.25
N SER A 58 -10.20 -0.63 16.49
CA SER A 58 -10.66 -1.89 17.09
C SER A 58 -11.71 -2.60 16.26
N GLU A 59 -12.72 -1.89 15.73
CA GLU A 59 -13.78 -2.51 14.93
C GLU A 59 -13.27 -3.09 13.61
N ILE A 60 -12.31 -2.42 12.97
CA ILE A 60 -11.69 -2.91 11.73
C ILE A 60 -10.81 -4.12 12.02
N VAL A 61 -10.05 -4.09 13.12
CA VAL A 61 -9.22 -5.23 13.54
C VAL A 61 -10.07 -6.45 13.87
N LYS A 62 -11.18 -6.28 14.59
CA LYS A 62 -12.16 -7.34 14.86
C LYS A 62 -12.69 -7.95 13.57
N THR A 63 -13.07 -7.11 12.59
CA THR A 63 -13.55 -7.57 11.28
C THR A 63 -12.50 -8.41 10.56
N VAL A 64 -11.22 -7.97 10.57
CA VAL A 64 -10.13 -8.74 9.98
C VAL A 64 -9.93 -10.07 10.70
N CYS A 65 -9.96 -10.07 12.04
CA CYS A 65 -9.87 -11.29 12.83
C CYS A 65 -11.05 -12.25 12.58
N GLU A 66 -12.24 -11.74 12.35
CA GLU A 66 -13.39 -12.57 11.94
C GLU A 66 -13.17 -13.24 10.58
N ILE A 67 -12.64 -12.50 9.60
CA ILE A 67 -12.31 -13.03 8.28
C ILE A 67 -11.19 -14.09 8.36
N GLU A 68 -10.25 -13.92 9.28
CA GLU A 68 -9.15 -14.86 9.52
C GLU A 68 -9.53 -16.02 10.45
N GLU A 69 -10.79 -16.14 10.88
CA GLU A 69 -11.29 -17.14 11.82
C GLU A 69 -10.61 -17.10 13.21
N LYS A 70 -10.20 -15.88 13.66
CA LYS A 70 -9.47 -15.61 14.91
C LYS A 70 -10.17 -14.54 15.74
N LYS A 71 -11.47 -14.65 15.88
CA LYS A 71 -12.37 -13.60 16.38
C LYS A 71 -11.96 -13.00 17.74
N ASP A 72 -11.42 -13.79 18.63
CA ASP A 72 -11.09 -13.38 19.99
C ASP A 72 -9.64 -12.84 20.13
N GLU A 73 -8.85 -12.83 19.05
CA GLU A 73 -7.43 -12.46 19.06
C GLU A 73 -7.17 -11.00 18.60
N TRP A 74 -8.18 -10.12 18.56
CA TRP A 74 -8.04 -8.79 17.97
C TRP A 74 -7.06 -7.87 18.73
N GLU A 75 -7.00 -7.96 20.08
CA GLU A 75 -6.02 -7.19 20.88
C GLU A 75 -4.60 -7.69 20.64
N GLU A 76 -4.43 -9.00 20.57
CA GLU A 76 -3.15 -9.61 20.21
C GLU A 76 -2.68 -9.18 18.83
N LYS A 77 -3.59 -9.14 17.84
CA LYS A 77 -3.30 -8.70 16.49
C LYS A 77 -2.83 -7.24 16.46
N GLN A 78 -3.51 -6.35 17.18
CA GLN A 78 -3.07 -4.95 17.29
C GLN A 78 -1.67 -4.85 17.90
N ASN A 79 -1.44 -5.55 19.02
CA ASN A 79 -0.16 -5.53 19.71
C ASN A 79 0.97 -6.13 18.83
N LYS A 80 0.64 -7.17 18.10
CA LYS A 80 1.56 -7.78 17.13
C LYS A 80 1.93 -6.79 16.04
N LEU A 81 0.95 -6.14 15.38
CA LEU A 81 1.24 -5.14 14.36
C LEU A 81 2.09 -4.00 14.91
N ARG A 82 1.76 -3.45 16.10
CA ARG A 82 2.59 -2.43 16.77
C ARG A 82 4.03 -2.88 16.94
N SER A 83 4.23 -4.14 17.34
CA SER A 83 5.59 -4.69 17.54
C SER A 83 6.34 -4.91 16.22
N ARG A 84 5.65 -5.06 15.08
CA ARG A 84 6.25 -5.30 13.76
C ARG A 84 6.59 -4.03 13.02
N ILE A 85 5.86 -2.92 13.23
CA ILE A 85 6.20 -1.63 12.62
C ILE A 85 7.39 -1.05 13.37
N GLN A 86 8.57 -1.14 12.75
CA GLN A 86 9.84 -0.72 13.34
C GLN A 86 10.24 0.70 12.99
N LYS A 87 9.73 1.22 11.86
CA LYS A 87 10.01 2.58 11.40
C LYS A 87 8.76 3.19 10.75
N VAL A 88 8.59 4.49 10.97
CA VAL A 88 7.68 5.35 10.22
C VAL A 88 8.53 6.40 9.52
N LEU A 89 8.55 6.39 8.18
CA LEU A 89 9.47 7.19 7.38
C LEU A 89 8.73 8.13 6.44
N LYS A 90 9.39 9.24 6.09
CA LYS A 90 8.93 10.07 4.97
C LYS A 90 9.18 9.33 3.66
N CYS A 91 8.18 9.34 2.77
CA CYS A 91 8.26 8.73 1.45
C CYS A 91 7.80 9.74 0.40
N ASP A 92 8.61 9.92 -0.65
CA ASP A 92 8.26 10.70 -1.82
C ASP A 92 8.47 9.84 -3.08
N VAL A 93 7.39 9.28 -3.60
CA VAL A 93 7.42 8.35 -4.76
C VAL A 93 7.89 9.02 -6.05
N THR A 94 7.92 10.35 -6.09
CA THR A 94 8.45 11.10 -7.26
C THR A 94 9.97 11.12 -7.31
N LYS A 95 10.65 10.77 -6.21
CA LYS A 95 12.11 10.72 -6.14
C LYS A 95 12.63 9.36 -6.59
N THR A 96 13.82 9.35 -7.18
CA THR A 96 14.52 8.13 -7.60
C THR A 96 14.74 7.14 -6.45
N ASN A 97 15.03 7.65 -5.23
CA ASN A 97 14.95 6.90 -3.99
C ASN A 97 13.84 7.49 -3.14
N PRO A 98 12.68 6.84 -3.04
CA PRO A 98 11.52 7.39 -2.33
C PRO A 98 11.72 7.65 -0.83
N LEU A 99 12.68 6.95 -0.20
CA LEU A 99 12.95 7.04 1.23
C LEU A 99 14.19 7.89 1.57
N ASP A 100 14.79 8.53 0.55
CA ASP A 100 15.97 9.39 0.73
C ASP A 100 15.70 10.51 1.76
N PRO A 101 16.66 10.79 2.69
CA PRO A 101 18.02 10.25 2.77
C PRO A 101 18.16 8.98 3.65
N THR A 102 17.08 8.33 4.04
CA THR A 102 17.11 7.18 4.95
C THR A 102 17.48 5.90 4.18
N GLU A 103 18.57 5.27 4.58
CA GLU A 103 18.90 3.94 4.07
C GLU A 103 18.09 2.86 4.78
N VAL A 104 17.53 1.94 3.99
CA VAL A 104 16.76 0.81 4.46
C VAL A 104 17.20 -0.48 3.76
N PRO A 105 17.02 -1.66 4.37
CA PRO A 105 17.25 -2.92 3.68
C PRO A 105 16.26 -3.06 2.53
N LEU A 106 16.67 -3.75 1.46
CA LEU A 106 15.74 -4.14 0.40
C LEU A 106 14.64 -5.03 0.98
N ALA A 107 13.40 -4.75 0.57
CA ALA A 107 12.23 -5.47 1.04
C ALA A 107 12.03 -6.81 0.30
N ASP A 108 11.43 -7.76 0.98
CA ASP A 108 10.88 -8.97 0.36
C ASP A 108 9.49 -8.71 -0.24
N CYS A 109 8.78 -7.71 0.31
CA CYS A 109 7.47 -7.28 -0.18
C CYS A 109 7.32 -5.76 -0.07
N LEU A 110 6.75 -5.15 -1.11
CA LEU A 110 6.18 -3.81 -1.06
C LEU A 110 4.66 -3.91 -1.06
N ILE A 111 4.01 -3.14 -0.21
CA ILE A 111 2.57 -2.87 -0.29
C ILE A 111 2.40 -1.39 -0.63
N THR A 112 1.43 -1.08 -1.48
CA THR A 112 0.95 0.29 -1.67
C THR A 112 -0.55 0.24 -1.93
N SER A 113 -1.31 1.03 -1.19
CA SER A 113 -2.77 1.01 -1.22
C SER A 113 -3.32 2.42 -1.41
N LEU A 114 -4.02 2.66 -2.54
CA LEU A 114 -4.69 3.93 -2.87
C LEU A 114 -3.75 5.15 -2.77
N CYS A 115 -2.47 4.97 -3.13
CA CYS A 115 -1.43 5.98 -2.99
C CYS A 115 -0.98 6.54 -4.33
N LEU A 116 -0.57 5.68 -5.28
CA LEU A 116 0.14 6.14 -6.47
C LEU A 116 -0.74 6.98 -7.40
N GLU A 117 -2.03 6.64 -7.54
CA GLU A 117 -3.00 7.41 -8.32
C GLU A 117 -3.30 8.79 -7.71
N THR A 118 -3.07 8.95 -6.40
CA THR A 118 -3.25 10.23 -5.70
C THR A 118 -1.96 11.06 -5.64
N ALA A 119 -0.80 10.40 -5.67
CA ALA A 119 0.51 11.04 -5.62
C ALA A 119 1.01 11.52 -7.00
N CYS A 120 0.48 10.96 -8.10
CA CYS A 120 0.97 11.19 -9.44
C CYS A 120 0.02 12.11 -10.23
N LYS A 121 0.57 13.15 -10.85
CA LYS A 121 -0.19 14.13 -11.62
C LYS A 121 -0.62 13.66 -13.02
N ASP A 122 0.11 12.67 -13.58
CA ASP A 122 -0.09 12.12 -14.92
C ASP A 122 0.45 10.69 -15.02
N LEU A 123 0.19 10.03 -16.15
CA LEU A 123 0.59 8.64 -16.40
C LEU A 123 2.10 8.44 -16.46
N GLU A 124 2.86 9.45 -16.86
CA GLU A 124 4.32 9.37 -16.87
C GLU A 124 4.86 9.36 -15.44
N ALA A 125 4.37 10.27 -14.59
CA ALA A 125 4.70 10.28 -13.17
C ALA A 125 4.31 8.96 -12.48
N TYR A 126 3.16 8.37 -12.85
CA TYR A 126 2.72 7.08 -12.33
C TYR A 126 3.70 5.95 -12.70
N ARG A 127 4.11 5.85 -13.96
CA ARG A 127 5.11 4.86 -14.40
C ARG A 127 6.46 5.06 -13.72
N CYS A 128 6.91 6.31 -13.63
CA CYS A 128 8.15 6.65 -12.92
C CYS A 128 8.08 6.28 -11.43
N SER A 129 6.96 6.53 -10.76
CA SER A 129 6.81 6.20 -9.34
C SER A 129 6.88 4.69 -9.09
N ILE A 130 6.28 3.87 -9.95
CA ILE A 130 6.42 2.40 -9.87
C ILE A 130 7.89 1.98 -10.04
N GLN A 131 8.61 2.56 -11.02
CA GLN A 131 10.04 2.29 -11.18
C GLN A 131 10.87 2.72 -9.97
N ASN A 132 10.54 3.85 -9.35
CA ASN A 132 11.24 4.36 -8.17
C ASN A 132 11.06 3.42 -6.98
N ILE A 133 9.82 3.03 -6.66
CA ILE A 133 9.57 2.10 -5.54
C ILE A 133 10.18 0.72 -5.80
N THR A 134 10.26 0.27 -7.06
CA THR A 134 10.88 -1.02 -7.44
C THR A 134 12.33 -1.13 -6.96
N ARG A 135 13.05 -0.01 -6.79
CA ARG A 135 14.42 0.02 -6.28
C ARG A 135 14.54 -0.42 -4.81
N LEU A 136 13.45 -0.33 -4.06
CA LEU A 136 13.37 -0.76 -2.66
C LEU A 136 13.12 -2.26 -2.50
N LEU A 137 12.82 -2.98 -3.60
CA LEU A 137 12.44 -4.38 -3.60
C LEU A 137 13.57 -5.28 -4.08
N LYS A 138 13.78 -6.40 -3.39
CA LYS A 138 14.72 -7.46 -3.83
C LYS A 138 14.28 -8.04 -5.17
N PRO A 139 15.21 -8.51 -6.04
CA PRO A 139 14.86 -9.42 -7.12
C PRO A 139 14.08 -10.64 -6.58
N GLY A 140 13.00 -11.04 -7.23
CA GLY A 140 12.09 -12.07 -6.75
C GLY A 140 11.13 -11.64 -5.63
N GLY A 141 11.25 -10.41 -5.14
CA GLY A 141 10.33 -9.83 -4.15
C GLY A 141 8.95 -9.54 -4.74
N HIS A 142 7.96 -9.40 -3.87
CA HIS A 142 6.56 -9.20 -4.26
C HIS A 142 6.15 -7.73 -4.16
N LEU A 143 5.38 -7.28 -5.14
CA LEU A 143 4.63 -6.04 -5.10
C LEU A 143 3.15 -6.37 -4.92
N VAL A 144 2.53 -5.83 -3.88
CA VAL A 144 1.07 -5.83 -3.67
C VAL A 144 0.59 -4.41 -3.89
N LEU A 145 -0.19 -4.21 -4.95
CA LEU A 145 -0.70 -2.90 -5.34
C LEU A 145 -2.23 -2.93 -5.30
N ILE A 146 -2.79 -2.04 -4.49
CA ILE A 146 -4.23 -1.82 -4.39
C ILE A 146 -4.50 -0.40 -4.88
N GLY A 147 -5.47 -0.23 -5.75
CA GLY A 147 -5.81 1.08 -6.28
C GLY A 147 -7.23 1.15 -6.83
N ALA A 148 -7.61 2.32 -7.34
CA ALA A 148 -8.90 2.59 -7.93
C ALA A 148 -8.81 2.76 -9.44
N LEU A 149 -9.81 2.26 -10.17
CA LEU A 149 -9.96 2.45 -11.62
C LEU A 149 -11.06 3.47 -11.92
N GLY A 150 -10.82 4.30 -12.94
CA GLY A 150 -11.75 5.32 -13.40
C GLY A 150 -11.98 6.46 -12.43
N ASN A 151 -11.18 6.57 -11.38
CA ASN A 151 -11.30 7.57 -10.34
C ASN A 151 -10.66 8.90 -10.76
N THR A 152 -11.35 10.03 -10.63
CA THR A 152 -10.80 11.36 -10.96
C THR A 152 -10.66 12.25 -9.72
N TYR A 153 -11.39 11.95 -8.64
CA TYR A 153 -11.29 12.63 -7.36
C TYR A 153 -11.68 11.72 -6.19
N TYR A 154 -11.24 12.09 -5.01
CA TYR A 154 -11.74 11.55 -3.74
C TYR A 154 -11.99 12.67 -2.74
N MET A 155 -12.87 12.43 -1.77
CA MET A 155 -13.26 13.40 -0.77
C MET A 155 -12.64 13.07 0.58
N VAL A 156 -12.07 14.06 1.22
CA VAL A 156 -11.75 14.01 2.66
C VAL A 156 -12.58 15.10 3.34
N GLN A 157 -13.53 14.67 4.14
CA GLN A 157 -14.56 15.56 4.69
C GLN A 157 -15.33 16.26 3.55
N GLN A 158 -15.19 17.58 3.41
CA GLN A 158 -15.85 18.40 2.38
C GLN A 158 -14.89 18.88 1.27
N LYS A 159 -13.64 18.39 1.24
CA LYS A 159 -12.64 18.78 0.24
C LYS A 159 -12.43 17.67 -0.76
N ALA A 160 -12.51 18.04 -2.04
CA ALA A 160 -12.15 17.14 -3.14
C ALA A 160 -10.64 17.21 -3.40
N PHE A 161 -10.04 16.06 -3.58
CA PHE A 161 -8.64 15.89 -3.97
C PHE A 161 -8.57 15.19 -5.32
N PHE A 162 -7.61 15.60 -6.11
CA PHE A 162 -7.35 15.00 -7.42
C PHE A 162 -6.93 13.54 -7.28
N CYS A 163 -7.37 12.74 -8.24
CA CYS A 163 -6.92 11.37 -8.44
C CYS A 163 -6.66 11.14 -9.92
N LEU A 164 -5.55 10.51 -10.25
CA LEU A 164 -5.23 10.16 -11.63
C LEU A 164 -6.10 9.01 -12.08
N SER A 165 -6.90 9.23 -13.11
CA SER A 165 -7.74 8.18 -13.67
C SER A 165 -6.90 7.10 -14.34
N LEU A 166 -6.99 5.88 -13.83
CA LEU A 166 -6.33 4.70 -14.33
C LEU A 166 -7.35 3.73 -14.94
N ASP A 167 -6.92 2.99 -15.94
CA ASP A 167 -7.59 1.80 -16.45
C ASP A 167 -6.71 0.56 -16.25
N GLU A 168 -7.27 -0.62 -16.50
CA GLU A 168 -6.56 -1.89 -16.32
C GLU A 168 -5.32 -1.99 -17.21
N ASP A 169 -5.40 -1.55 -18.47
CA ASP A 169 -4.29 -1.65 -19.43
C ASP A 169 -3.12 -0.77 -19.01
N VAL A 170 -3.40 0.43 -18.50
CA VAL A 170 -2.39 1.35 -17.96
C VAL A 170 -1.70 0.72 -16.76
N VAL A 171 -2.45 0.14 -15.81
CA VAL A 171 -1.88 -0.51 -14.63
C VAL A 171 -1.00 -1.69 -15.05
N ARG A 172 -1.52 -2.63 -15.87
CA ARG A 172 -0.75 -3.77 -16.38
C ARG A 172 0.52 -3.35 -17.10
N GLY A 173 0.39 -2.39 -18.01
CA GLY A 173 1.51 -1.90 -18.80
C GLY A 173 2.61 -1.29 -17.93
N ALA A 174 2.25 -0.48 -16.92
CA ALA A 174 3.19 0.15 -16.01
C ALA A 174 3.96 -0.88 -15.16
N ILE A 175 3.27 -1.91 -14.65
CA ILE A 175 3.87 -2.99 -13.85
C ILE A 175 4.84 -3.83 -14.70
N ILE A 176 4.42 -4.26 -15.91
CA ILE A 176 5.27 -5.03 -16.80
C ILE A 176 6.50 -4.22 -17.23
N GLN A 177 6.32 -2.93 -17.58
CA GLN A 177 7.39 -2.03 -17.96
C GLN A 177 8.41 -1.80 -16.82
N ALA A 178 7.96 -1.84 -15.57
CA ALA A 178 8.83 -1.71 -14.40
C ALA A 178 9.59 -3.02 -14.06
N GLY A 179 9.44 -4.07 -14.86
CA GLY A 179 10.19 -5.32 -14.72
C GLY A 179 9.53 -6.35 -13.79
N TYR A 180 8.20 -6.34 -13.72
CA TYR A 180 7.47 -7.33 -12.93
C TYR A 180 6.75 -8.38 -13.81
N THR A 181 6.54 -9.54 -13.23
CA THR A 181 5.61 -10.55 -13.73
C THR A 181 4.36 -10.54 -12.85
N ILE A 182 3.20 -10.22 -13.44
CA ILE A 182 1.92 -10.19 -12.73
C ILE A 182 1.50 -11.63 -12.40
N GLN A 183 1.23 -11.89 -11.12
CA GLN A 183 0.73 -13.18 -10.62
C GLN A 183 -0.80 -13.22 -10.60
N SER A 184 -1.42 -12.16 -10.14
CA SER A 184 -2.87 -11.96 -10.17
C SER A 184 -3.23 -10.48 -10.29
N LEU A 185 -4.38 -10.23 -10.89
CA LEU A 185 -5.04 -8.94 -10.90
C LEU A 185 -6.54 -9.17 -10.79
N ASP A 186 -7.09 -8.85 -9.64
CA ASP A 186 -8.51 -8.95 -9.34
C ASP A 186 -9.13 -7.57 -9.42
N ILE A 187 -10.24 -7.44 -10.15
CA ILE A 187 -10.98 -6.18 -10.30
C ILE A 187 -12.32 -6.35 -9.59
N LEU A 188 -12.57 -5.47 -8.62
CA LEU A 188 -13.76 -5.46 -7.79
C LEU A 188 -14.60 -4.22 -8.11
N PRO A 189 -15.68 -4.36 -8.88
CA PRO A 189 -16.58 -3.25 -9.19
C PRO A 189 -17.14 -2.62 -7.91
N ILE A 190 -17.26 -1.30 -7.89
CA ILE A 190 -17.89 -0.60 -6.76
C ILE A 190 -19.40 -0.91 -6.79
N PRO A 191 -19.97 -1.48 -5.71
CA PRO A 191 -21.40 -1.75 -5.66
C PRO A 191 -22.22 -0.46 -5.78
N GLU A 192 -23.33 -0.47 -6.53
CA GLU A 192 -24.21 0.70 -6.70
C GLU A 192 -24.65 1.33 -5.37
N ARG A 193 -24.88 0.51 -4.32
CA ARG A 193 -25.20 0.99 -2.97
C ARG A 193 -24.10 1.86 -2.35
N MET A 194 -22.86 1.76 -2.82
CA MET A 194 -21.72 2.57 -2.34
C MET A 194 -21.58 3.87 -3.12
N ALA A 195 -22.12 3.97 -4.33
CA ALA A 195 -22.08 5.18 -5.16
C ALA A 195 -22.78 6.39 -4.51
N HIS A 196 -23.70 6.14 -3.56
CA HIS A 196 -24.42 7.20 -2.84
C HIS A 196 -23.56 7.94 -1.81
N PHE A 197 -22.43 7.41 -1.41
CA PHE A 197 -21.57 8.07 -0.40
C PHE A 197 -20.79 9.27 -0.97
N HIS A 198 -20.76 9.45 -2.30
CA HIS A 198 -20.10 10.56 -2.99
C HIS A 198 -18.66 10.84 -2.50
N THR A 199 -17.99 9.82 -1.98
CA THR A 199 -16.62 9.95 -1.46
C THR A 199 -15.56 9.85 -2.54
N ALA A 200 -15.92 9.31 -3.70
CA ALA A 200 -15.09 9.17 -4.90
C ALA A 200 -15.98 8.82 -6.09
N ASP A 201 -15.47 8.98 -7.31
CA ASP A 201 -16.12 8.59 -8.55
C ASP A 201 -15.57 7.28 -9.16
N SER A 202 -14.95 6.46 -8.31
CA SER A 202 -14.32 5.20 -8.72
C SER A 202 -15.31 4.23 -9.33
N LEU A 203 -14.93 3.59 -10.44
CA LEU A 203 -15.71 2.54 -11.09
C LEU A 203 -15.47 1.17 -10.48
N ALA A 204 -14.23 0.90 -10.10
CA ALA A 204 -13.80 -0.35 -9.47
C ALA A 204 -12.54 -0.12 -8.61
N ASN A 205 -12.31 -1.02 -7.67
CA ASN A 205 -10.99 -1.18 -7.07
C ASN A 205 -10.27 -2.37 -7.71
N PHE A 206 -8.95 -2.35 -7.70
CA PHE A 206 -8.15 -3.48 -8.13
C PHE A 206 -7.19 -3.93 -7.03
N PHE A 207 -6.88 -5.22 -7.04
CA PHE A 207 -5.87 -5.84 -6.20
C PHE A 207 -4.90 -6.61 -7.09
N LEU A 208 -3.64 -6.17 -7.13
CA LEU A 208 -2.63 -6.73 -7.99
C LEU A 208 -1.49 -7.31 -7.15
N VAL A 209 -1.07 -8.52 -7.49
CA VAL A 209 0.15 -9.14 -6.99
C VAL A 209 1.11 -9.39 -8.14
N ALA A 210 2.34 -8.92 -8.00
CA ALA A 210 3.38 -9.14 -9.00
C ALA A 210 4.73 -9.49 -8.34
N ILE A 211 5.58 -10.18 -9.08
CA ILE A 211 6.94 -10.54 -8.65
C ILE A 211 7.94 -9.73 -9.48
N LYS A 212 8.87 -9.07 -8.81
CA LYS A 212 10.00 -8.41 -9.48
C LYS A 212 10.87 -9.45 -10.15
N ASN A 213 11.06 -9.32 -11.45
CA ASN A 213 11.92 -10.23 -12.20
C ASN A 213 13.35 -10.17 -11.64
N ALA A 214 14.06 -11.31 -11.69
CA ALA A 214 15.50 -11.28 -11.47
C ALA A 214 16.13 -10.34 -12.50
N ASP A 215 17.08 -9.52 -12.08
CA ASP A 215 17.83 -8.67 -13.02
C ASP A 215 18.35 -9.58 -14.13
N ASN A 216 17.70 -9.54 -15.29
CA ASN A 216 18.32 -10.03 -16.49
C ASN A 216 19.56 -9.14 -16.68
N ALA A 217 20.71 -9.66 -16.31
CA ALA A 217 21.96 -9.13 -16.82
C ALA A 217 21.72 -8.95 -18.32
N LEU A 218 21.79 -7.70 -18.78
CA LEU A 218 21.65 -7.31 -20.16
C LEU A 218 22.33 -8.39 -21.02
N ILE A 219 21.53 -9.18 -21.74
CA ILE A 219 22.04 -9.90 -22.87
C ILE A 219 22.29 -8.79 -23.90
N ILE A 220 23.54 -8.34 -23.93
CA ILE A 220 24.09 -7.44 -24.96
C ILE A 220 24.06 -8.17 -26.30
#